data_201174b0513a150a330348b9d3cf10ea
#
_entry.id   201174b0513a150a330348b9d3cf10ea
#
_cell.length_a   1.000
_cell.length_b   1.000
_cell.length_c   1.000
_cell.angle_alpha   90.00
_cell.angle_beta   90.00
_cell.angle_gamma   90.00
#
_symmetry.space_group_name_H-M   'P 1'
#
loop_
_entity.id
_entity.type
_entity.pdbx_description
1 polymer ?
#
loop_
_entity_poly.entity_id
_entity_poly.type
_entity_poly.pdbx_seq_one_letter_code
_entity_poly.pdbx_strand_id
1 'polypeptide(L)'
;MRNIDIEYIGDPKAGFLVYRNVLNENLKIPERLEATIGDSDTPPYSWMQALVGDGQVMKDYRDCVDCKMSPAHFEHCPTQFSELINIYNDTVKGLTACLQDYESRYNIRMDFMEAINYVRYNEGQHFNVHADHGFSYVCTVSSVMYLNEDYEGGELFFPFLDITFKPKYGDIVLFPSTFIYSHASRPVTRGTKYAAVTMFDYNDRFHKQWKGYGKNMDGTDAEYGPGIVDPSANQVERFIYKK
;
A
#
# COMPACT_ATOMS: atom_id res chain seq x y z
N MET A 1 13.07 15.70 -13.88
CA MET A 1 11.84 15.22 -13.22
C MET A 1 10.78 15.13 -14.29
N ARG A 2 10.06 14.00 -14.40
CA ARG A 2 8.85 13.95 -15.23
C ARG A 2 7.83 14.92 -14.61
N ASN A 3 7.10 15.67 -15.44
CA ASN A 3 5.92 16.38 -14.96
C ASN A 3 4.91 15.34 -14.53
N ILE A 4 4.71 15.19 -13.23
CA ILE A 4 3.64 14.36 -12.67
C ILE A 4 2.35 15.13 -12.94
N ASP A 5 1.43 14.50 -13.64
CA ASP A 5 0.10 15.06 -13.88
C ASP A 5 -0.79 14.78 -12.67
N ILE A 6 -1.38 15.84 -12.11
CA ILE A 6 -2.15 15.78 -10.86
C ILE A 6 -3.60 16.11 -11.15
N GLU A 7 -4.48 15.18 -10.76
CA GLU A 7 -5.91 15.34 -10.85
C GLU A 7 -6.51 15.42 -9.45
N TYR A 8 -7.32 16.45 -9.21
CA TYR A 8 -8.13 16.56 -8.01
C TYR A 8 -9.49 15.93 -8.25
N ILE A 9 -9.90 15.02 -7.38
CA ILE A 9 -11.25 14.46 -7.40
C ILE A 9 -12.06 15.15 -6.29
N GLY A 10 -13.06 15.93 -6.70
CA GLY A 10 -13.84 16.76 -5.77
C GLY A 10 -13.13 18.06 -5.39
N ASP A 11 -13.38 18.55 -4.18
CA ASP A 11 -12.74 19.78 -3.67
C ASP A 11 -11.25 19.51 -3.40
N PRO A 12 -10.34 20.32 -3.98
CA PRO A 12 -8.90 20.18 -3.71
C PRO A 12 -8.54 20.25 -2.23
N LYS A 13 -9.35 20.90 -1.40
CA LYS A 13 -9.15 20.97 0.06
C LYS A 13 -9.50 19.68 0.78
N ALA A 14 -10.26 18.80 0.13
CA ALA A 14 -10.63 17.51 0.70
C ALA A 14 -9.48 16.50 0.77
N GLY A 15 -8.37 16.73 0.09
CA GLY A 15 -7.18 15.88 0.17
C GLY A 15 -7.24 14.59 -0.64
N PHE A 16 -8.14 14.49 -1.64
CA PHE A 16 -8.17 13.36 -2.56
C PHE A 16 -7.43 13.74 -3.85
N LEU A 17 -6.22 13.21 -4.02
CA LEU A 17 -5.37 13.47 -5.17
C LEU A 17 -5.04 12.19 -5.94
N VAL A 18 -5.08 12.31 -7.26
CA VAL A 18 -4.61 11.28 -8.19
C VAL A 18 -3.39 11.80 -8.92
N TYR A 19 -2.29 11.11 -8.78
CA TYR A 19 -1.04 11.33 -9.48
C TYR A 19 -0.99 10.36 -10.66
N ARG A 20 -1.06 10.89 -11.89
CA ARG A 20 -1.13 10.10 -13.12
C ARG A 20 0.24 9.73 -13.65
N ASN A 21 0.36 8.54 -14.24
CA ASN A 21 1.56 8.07 -14.94
C ASN A 21 2.86 8.14 -14.11
N VAL A 22 2.77 7.91 -12.80
CA VAL A 22 3.93 7.97 -11.90
C VAL A 22 4.85 6.78 -12.11
N LEU A 23 4.28 5.57 -12.13
CA LEU A 23 5.04 4.36 -12.35
C LEU A 23 5.27 4.15 -13.85
N ASN A 24 6.50 3.76 -14.20
CA ASN A 24 6.85 3.48 -15.59
C ASN A 24 6.40 2.08 -15.98
N GLU A 25 5.74 1.92 -17.12
CA GLU A 25 5.32 0.62 -17.65
C GLU A 25 6.47 -0.38 -17.79
N ASN A 26 7.68 0.09 -18.08
CA ASN A 26 8.87 -0.75 -18.16
C ASN A 26 9.26 -1.40 -16.83
N LEU A 27 8.69 -0.97 -15.70
CA LEU A 27 8.92 -1.60 -14.40
C LEU A 27 8.33 -3.01 -14.31
N LYS A 28 7.26 -3.29 -15.06
CA LYS A 28 6.60 -4.61 -15.14
C LYS A 28 6.44 -5.25 -13.76
N ILE A 29 5.92 -4.47 -12.80
CA ILE A 29 5.85 -4.89 -11.39
C ILE A 29 5.02 -6.18 -11.22
N PRO A 30 3.82 -6.33 -11.83
CA PRO A 30 3.06 -7.57 -11.70
C PRO A 30 3.81 -8.80 -12.18
N GLU A 31 4.42 -8.73 -13.37
CA GLU A 31 5.16 -9.85 -13.94
C GLU A 31 6.38 -10.22 -13.09
N ARG A 32 7.07 -9.23 -12.54
CA ARG A 32 8.21 -9.45 -11.64
C ARG A 32 7.77 -10.06 -10.31
N LEU A 33 6.62 -9.61 -9.75
CA LEU A 33 6.03 -10.21 -8.56
C LEU A 33 5.70 -11.69 -8.81
N GLU A 34 4.98 -12.00 -9.89
CA GLU A 34 4.61 -13.37 -10.21
C GLU A 34 5.84 -14.25 -10.49
N ALA A 35 6.86 -13.72 -11.17
CA ALA A 35 8.09 -14.46 -11.41
C ALA A 35 8.90 -14.71 -10.12
N THR A 36 8.78 -13.84 -9.11
CA THR A 36 9.57 -13.93 -7.88
C THR A 36 8.87 -14.74 -6.79
N ILE A 37 7.59 -14.48 -6.55
CA ILE A 37 6.82 -15.18 -5.52
C ILE A 37 5.99 -16.34 -6.08
N GLY A 38 5.43 -16.22 -7.29
CA GLY A 38 4.73 -17.30 -7.99
C GLY A 38 3.89 -18.17 -7.08
N ASP A 39 4.17 -19.47 -7.09
CA ASP A 39 3.53 -20.48 -6.24
C ASP A 39 4.30 -20.73 -4.92
N SER A 40 5.13 -19.80 -4.47
CA SER A 40 5.84 -19.92 -3.20
C SER A 40 4.86 -20.07 -2.04
N ASP A 41 5.13 -21.02 -1.17
CA ASP A 41 4.43 -21.25 0.11
C ASP A 41 5.23 -20.75 1.32
N THR A 42 6.31 -20.00 1.08
CA THR A 42 7.25 -19.53 2.11
C THR A 42 6.88 -18.12 2.59
N PRO A 43 6.09 -17.95 3.69
CA PRO A 43 5.81 -16.63 4.23
C PRO A 43 7.08 -15.90 4.68
N PRO A 44 7.17 -14.57 4.52
CA PRO A 44 6.19 -13.67 3.92
C PRO A 44 6.28 -13.56 2.39
N TYR A 45 7.16 -14.34 1.74
CA TYR A 45 7.48 -14.27 0.31
C TYR A 45 6.52 -15.14 -0.51
N SER A 46 5.22 -14.96 -0.29
CA SER A 46 4.15 -15.73 -0.94
C SER A 46 2.89 -14.88 -1.05
N TRP A 47 1.99 -15.26 -1.96
CA TRP A 47 0.63 -14.73 -1.97
C TRP A 47 -0.17 -15.37 -0.85
N MET A 48 -0.50 -14.58 0.18
CA MET A 48 -1.26 -15.03 1.34
C MET A 48 -2.70 -14.51 1.28
N GLN A 49 -3.65 -15.30 1.80
CA GLN A 49 -5.02 -14.80 1.94
C GLN A 49 -5.02 -13.53 2.78
N ALA A 50 -5.57 -12.45 2.25
CA ALA A 50 -5.61 -11.17 2.93
C ALA A 50 -6.47 -11.24 4.20
N LEU A 51 -6.00 -10.59 5.25
CA LEU A 51 -6.61 -10.59 6.57
C LEU A 51 -7.34 -9.27 6.83
N VAL A 52 -8.30 -9.28 7.77
CA VAL A 52 -9.01 -8.11 8.26
C VAL A 52 -8.91 -8.01 9.78
N GLY A 53 -8.98 -6.79 10.32
CA GLY A 53 -8.92 -6.54 11.76
C GLY A 53 -7.75 -7.25 12.43
N ASP A 54 -8.06 -8.02 13.46
CA ASP A 54 -7.07 -8.74 14.29
C ASP A 54 -6.56 -10.05 13.64
N GLY A 55 -6.41 -10.07 12.31
CA GLY A 55 -5.83 -11.20 11.59
C GLY A 55 -6.84 -12.28 11.17
N GLN A 56 -8.10 -11.93 10.98
CA GLN A 56 -9.14 -12.87 10.57
C GLN A 56 -9.27 -12.95 9.04
N VAL A 57 -9.55 -14.15 8.53
CA VAL A 57 -9.96 -14.36 7.13
C VAL A 57 -11.47 -14.20 7.04
N MET A 58 -11.93 -13.18 6.30
CA MET A 58 -13.36 -12.89 6.08
C MET A 58 -13.59 -12.63 4.59
N LYS A 59 -13.71 -13.71 3.79
CA LYS A 59 -13.80 -13.59 2.33
C LYS A 59 -15.03 -12.81 1.85
N ASP A 60 -16.16 -12.90 2.58
CA ASP A 60 -17.35 -12.11 2.26
C ASP A 60 -17.13 -10.60 2.43
N TYR A 61 -16.07 -10.20 3.13
CA TYR A 61 -15.71 -8.82 3.38
C TYR A 61 -14.45 -8.39 2.60
N ARG A 62 -13.40 -9.22 2.62
CA ARG A 62 -12.15 -9.01 1.88
C ARG A 62 -11.70 -10.32 1.25
N ASP A 63 -11.96 -10.48 -0.04
CA ASP A 63 -11.47 -11.60 -0.82
C ASP A 63 -10.39 -11.13 -1.78
N CYS A 64 -9.15 -11.40 -1.45
CA CYS A 64 -7.97 -11.17 -2.27
C CYS A 64 -6.77 -11.86 -1.61
N VAL A 65 -5.66 -11.88 -2.31
CA VAL A 65 -4.38 -12.29 -1.72
C VAL A 65 -3.44 -11.09 -1.66
N ASP A 66 -2.56 -11.07 -0.68
CA ASP A 66 -1.54 -10.03 -0.55
C ASP A 66 -0.15 -10.61 -0.22
N CYS A 67 0.88 -9.83 -0.56
CA CYS A 67 2.26 -10.04 -0.16
C CYS A 67 2.77 -8.76 0.48
N LYS A 68 3.08 -8.79 1.78
CA LYS A 68 3.48 -7.62 2.57
C LYS A 68 4.98 -7.49 2.61
N MET A 69 5.51 -6.37 2.12
CA MET A 69 6.95 -6.10 2.11
C MET A 69 7.29 -4.80 2.84
N SER A 70 8.31 -4.90 3.69
CA SER A 70 8.93 -3.78 4.39
C SER A 70 10.44 -4.02 4.51
N PRO A 71 11.23 -3.00 4.85
CA PRO A 71 12.66 -3.15 5.10
C PRO A 71 13.02 -4.28 6.06
N ALA A 72 12.21 -4.53 7.09
CA ALA A 72 12.44 -5.60 8.04
C ALA A 72 12.44 -7.01 7.41
N HIS A 73 11.62 -7.22 6.36
CA HIS A 73 11.59 -8.48 5.63
C HIS A 73 12.86 -8.71 4.79
N PHE A 74 13.61 -7.65 4.49
CA PHE A 74 14.76 -7.72 3.59
C PHE A 74 16.08 -8.00 4.31
N GLU A 75 16.16 -7.80 5.61
CA GLU A 75 17.39 -8.07 6.40
C GLU A 75 17.87 -9.50 6.26
N HIS A 76 16.96 -10.46 6.18
CA HIS A 76 17.23 -11.88 6.03
C HIS A 76 16.55 -12.50 4.79
N CYS A 77 16.33 -11.68 3.75
CA CYS A 77 15.65 -12.13 2.54
C CYS A 77 16.46 -13.23 1.83
N PRO A 78 15.87 -14.42 1.61
CA PRO A 78 16.52 -15.46 0.82
C PRO A 78 16.81 -14.97 -0.60
N THR A 79 17.93 -15.42 -1.18
CA THR A 79 18.43 -14.93 -2.48
C THR A 79 17.40 -15.08 -3.59
N GLN A 80 16.59 -16.13 -3.59
CA GLN A 80 15.54 -16.36 -4.59
C GLN A 80 14.44 -15.30 -4.57
N PHE A 81 14.27 -14.58 -3.47
CA PHE A 81 13.29 -13.51 -3.32
C PHE A 81 13.91 -12.11 -3.36
N SER A 82 15.22 -12.00 -3.63
CA SER A 82 15.94 -10.71 -3.61
C SER A 82 15.38 -9.67 -4.59
N GLU A 83 14.70 -10.09 -5.65
CA GLU A 83 14.05 -9.19 -6.60
C GLU A 83 12.94 -8.36 -5.95
N LEU A 84 12.32 -8.83 -4.86
CA LEU A 84 11.33 -8.08 -4.10
C LEU A 84 11.90 -6.77 -3.53
N ILE A 85 13.20 -6.72 -3.23
CA ILE A 85 13.89 -5.50 -2.80
C ILE A 85 13.87 -4.44 -3.92
N ASN A 86 14.16 -4.86 -5.15
CA ASN A 86 14.13 -3.97 -6.31
C ASN A 86 12.71 -3.49 -6.59
N ILE A 87 11.72 -4.41 -6.57
CA ILE A 87 10.31 -4.08 -6.76
C ILE A 87 9.84 -3.08 -5.71
N TYR A 88 10.16 -3.32 -4.44
CA TYR A 88 9.85 -2.41 -3.33
C TYR A 88 10.46 -1.02 -3.58
N ASN A 89 11.75 -0.94 -3.87
CA ASN A 89 12.44 0.32 -4.07
C ASN A 89 11.91 1.08 -5.31
N ASP A 90 11.57 0.38 -6.40
CA ASP A 90 10.96 1.00 -7.57
C ASP A 90 9.59 1.59 -7.26
N THR A 91 8.77 0.87 -6.49
CA THR A 91 7.46 1.32 -6.01
C THR A 91 7.60 2.55 -5.10
N VAL A 92 8.48 2.48 -4.11
CA VAL A 92 8.71 3.56 -3.13
C VAL A 92 9.22 4.84 -3.78
N LYS A 93 10.07 4.77 -4.80
CA LYS A 93 10.56 5.97 -5.52
C LYS A 93 9.42 6.79 -6.11
N GLY A 94 8.47 6.14 -6.79
CA GLY A 94 7.30 6.82 -7.33
C GLY A 94 6.41 7.40 -6.23
N LEU A 95 6.12 6.59 -5.23
CA LEU A 95 5.28 6.95 -4.10
C LEU A 95 5.82 8.13 -3.30
N THR A 96 7.13 8.14 -3.01
CA THR A 96 7.76 9.20 -2.21
C THR A 96 7.67 10.56 -2.90
N ALA A 97 7.81 10.60 -4.22
CA ALA A 97 7.67 11.86 -4.97
C ALA A 97 6.24 12.42 -4.87
N CYS A 98 5.22 11.56 -4.95
CA CYS A 98 3.82 11.95 -4.76
C CYS A 98 3.55 12.40 -3.32
N LEU A 99 4.07 11.66 -2.35
CA LEU A 99 3.90 12.00 -0.94
C LEU A 99 4.50 13.35 -0.59
N GLN A 100 5.68 13.69 -1.12
CA GLN A 100 6.31 15.01 -0.91
C GLN A 100 5.47 16.16 -1.44
N ASP A 101 4.88 16.01 -2.63
CA ASP A 101 3.96 17.01 -3.18
C ASP A 101 2.70 17.12 -2.30
N TYR A 102 2.14 15.99 -1.89
CA TYR A 102 0.98 15.92 -1.00
C TYR A 102 1.24 16.62 0.34
N GLU A 103 2.35 16.30 0.99
CA GLU A 103 2.80 16.93 2.24
C GLU A 103 2.94 18.45 2.11
N SER A 104 3.53 18.90 1.00
CA SER A 104 3.70 20.35 0.73
C SER A 104 2.36 21.06 0.59
N ARG A 105 1.38 20.44 -0.09
CA ARG A 105 0.06 21.03 -0.32
C ARG A 105 -0.76 21.20 0.94
N TYR A 106 -0.67 20.22 1.84
CA TYR A 106 -1.49 20.19 3.05
C TYR A 106 -0.72 20.61 4.31
N ASN A 107 0.54 21.03 4.15
CA ASN A 107 1.43 21.42 5.26
C ASN A 107 1.49 20.35 6.35
N ILE A 108 1.69 19.12 5.95
CA ILE A 108 1.86 17.94 6.82
C ILE A 108 3.20 17.28 6.54
N ARG A 109 3.63 16.40 7.44
CA ARG A 109 4.82 15.57 7.25
C ARG A 109 4.58 14.17 7.79
N MET A 110 4.83 13.18 6.95
CA MET A 110 4.68 11.76 7.28
C MET A 110 6.07 11.14 7.53
N ASP A 111 6.35 10.81 8.77
CA ASP A 111 7.63 10.20 9.17
C ASP A 111 7.54 8.68 9.38
N PHE A 112 6.37 8.09 9.23
CA PHE A 112 6.13 6.65 9.24
C PHE A 112 5.45 6.19 7.94
N MET A 113 5.91 5.08 7.41
CA MET A 113 5.27 4.35 6.32
C MET A 113 5.13 2.88 6.72
N GLU A 114 3.94 2.33 6.58
CA GLU A 114 3.69 0.92 6.80
C GLU A 114 4.32 0.04 5.72
N ALA A 115 4.32 -1.28 5.95
CA ALA A 115 4.65 -2.23 4.90
C ALA A 115 3.79 -2.00 3.66
N ILE A 116 4.39 -2.13 2.47
CA ILE A 116 3.62 -2.13 1.23
C ILE A 116 2.92 -3.48 1.10
N ASN A 117 1.60 -3.45 0.99
CA ASN A 117 0.78 -4.59 0.62
C ASN A 117 0.65 -4.64 -0.89
N TYR A 118 1.35 -5.52 -1.57
CA TYR A 118 1.06 -5.89 -2.94
C TYR A 118 -0.16 -6.79 -2.93
N VAL A 119 -1.22 -6.38 -3.62
CA VAL A 119 -2.53 -7.04 -3.57
C VAL A 119 -2.90 -7.52 -4.96
N ARG A 120 -3.38 -8.75 -5.04
CA ARG A 120 -3.90 -9.36 -6.26
C ARG A 120 -5.36 -9.74 -6.07
N TYR A 121 -6.22 -9.25 -6.98
CA TYR A 121 -7.64 -9.57 -7.07
C TYR A 121 -7.91 -10.31 -8.37
N ASN A 122 -8.41 -11.53 -8.29
CA ASN A 122 -8.94 -12.27 -9.42
C ASN A 122 -10.42 -11.96 -9.65
N GLU A 123 -11.03 -12.52 -10.69
CA GLU A 123 -12.46 -12.35 -10.97
C GLU A 123 -13.32 -12.70 -9.76
N GLY A 124 -14.33 -11.85 -9.46
CA GLY A 124 -15.21 -11.93 -8.31
C GLY A 124 -14.62 -11.39 -7.03
N GLN A 125 -13.30 -11.23 -6.93
CA GLN A 125 -12.64 -10.77 -5.71
C GLN A 125 -12.82 -9.28 -5.49
N HIS A 126 -12.86 -8.88 -4.21
CA HIS A 126 -13.24 -7.54 -3.79
C HIS A 126 -12.74 -7.22 -2.37
N PHE A 127 -12.91 -5.96 -1.98
CA PHE A 127 -12.81 -5.51 -0.60
C PHE A 127 -13.95 -4.54 -0.30
N ASN A 128 -14.83 -4.91 0.62
CA ASN A 128 -16.00 -4.12 0.99
C ASN A 128 -15.62 -2.78 1.63
N VAL A 129 -16.62 -1.93 1.82
CA VAL A 129 -16.44 -0.58 2.38
C VAL A 129 -15.77 -0.64 3.76
N HIS A 130 -14.65 0.04 3.88
CA HIS A 130 -13.87 0.14 5.13
C HIS A 130 -13.18 1.50 5.20
N ALA A 131 -12.79 1.90 6.39
CA ALA A 131 -11.84 2.97 6.64
C ALA A 131 -10.49 2.34 7.02
N ASP A 132 -9.40 2.94 6.56
CA ASP A 132 -8.07 2.47 6.93
C ASP A 132 -7.71 2.87 8.36
N HIS A 133 -8.10 4.10 8.77
CA HIS A 133 -7.97 4.55 10.15
C HIS A 133 -9.17 4.09 10.98
N GLY A 134 -8.93 3.34 12.03
CA GLY A 134 -9.98 2.85 12.90
C GLY A 134 -9.49 2.46 14.29
N PHE A 135 -10.34 1.74 15.02
CA PHE A 135 -10.03 1.29 16.38
C PHE A 135 -8.80 0.37 16.43
N SER A 136 -8.66 -0.49 15.44
CA SER A 136 -7.60 -1.50 15.39
C SER A 136 -6.31 -1.00 14.71
N TYR A 137 -6.36 0.11 13.98
CA TYR A 137 -5.21 0.63 13.25
C TYR A 137 -5.26 2.15 13.13
N VAL A 138 -4.12 2.81 13.39
CA VAL A 138 -3.97 4.26 13.32
C VAL A 138 -3.14 4.62 12.10
N CYS A 139 -3.68 5.46 11.22
CA CYS A 139 -2.96 6.03 10.09
C CYS A 139 -3.58 7.38 9.69
N THR A 140 -2.81 8.22 9.04
CA THR A 140 -3.23 9.59 8.68
C THR A 140 -3.52 9.72 7.18
N VAL A 141 -2.67 9.15 6.32
CA VAL A 141 -2.80 9.20 4.87
C VAL A 141 -2.70 7.79 4.31
N SER A 142 -3.62 7.45 3.43
CA SER A 142 -3.63 6.21 2.67
C SER A 142 -3.15 6.41 1.25
N SER A 143 -2.49 5.42 0.70
CA SER A 143 -2.11 5.38 -0.71
C SER A 143 -2.52 4.08 -1.38
N VAL A 144 -3.00 4.19 -2.61
CA VAL A 144 -3.25 3.05 -3.50
C VAL A 144 -2.52 3.30 -4.82
N MET A 145 -1.64 2.38 -5.18
CA MET A 145 -0.89 2.41 -6.44
C MET A 145 -1.42 1.32 -7.36
N TYR A 146 -1.66 1.65 -8.61
CA TYR A 146 -2.22 0.72 -9.59
C TYR A 146 -1.15 0.20 -10.53
N LEU A 147 -0.98 -1.12 -10.53
CA LEU A 147 0.16 -1.79 -11.15
C LEU A 147 -0.18 -2.41 -12.52
N ASN A 148 -1.48 -2.44 -12.88
CA ASN A 148 -1.96 -2.80 -14.21
C ASN A 148 -3.32 -2.15 -14.49
N GLU A 149 -3.80 -2.25 -15.75
CA GLU A 149 -5.11 -1.72 -16.17
C GLU A 149 -5.87 -2.65 -17.09
N ASP A 150 -5.34 -3.83 -17.35
CA ASP A 150 -5.90 -4.85 -18.26
C ASP A 150 -6.97 -5.74 -17.59
N TYR A 151 -7.82 -5.13 -16.76
CA TYR A 151 -8.93 -5.77 -16.05
C TYR A 151 -10.21 -4.93 -16.15
N GLU A 152 -11.37 -5.52 -15.87
CA GLU A 152 -12.67 -4.85 -15.79
C GLU A 152 -13.21 -4.92 -14.35
N GLY A 153 -14.04 -3.95 -13.96
CA GLY A 153 -14.47 -3.78 -12.58
C GLY A 153 -13.35 -3.23 -11.71
N GLY A 154 -13.33 -3.58 -10.45
CA GLY A 154 -12.24 -3.25 -9.51
C GLY A 154 -12.06 -1.76 -9.25
N GLU A 155 -13.08 -0.92 -9.50
CA GLU A 155 -13.02 0.52 -9.23
C GLU A 155 -12.81 0.79 -7.74
N LEU A 156 -12.13 1.91 -7.44
CA LEU A 156 -12.05 2.47 -6.10
C LEU A 156 -13.30 3.33 -5.86
N PHE A 157 -14.10 2.93 -4.89
CA PHE A 157 -15.40 3.54 -4.61
C PHE A 157 -15.44 4.15 -3.20
N PHE A 158 -15.82 5.41 -3.10
CA PHE A 158 -15.98 6.17 -1.85
C PHE A 158 -17.46 6.55 -1.66
N PRO A 159 -18.24 5.75 -0.91
CA PRO A 159 -19.69 5.97 -0.82
C PRO A 159 -20.08 7.30 -0.18
N PHE A 160 -19.33 7.80 0.81
CA PHE A 160 -19.67 9.08 1.48
C PHE A 160 -19.31 10.30 0.65
N LEU A 161 -18.47 10.16 -0.36
CA LEU A 161 -18.05 11.25 -1.26
C LEU A 161 -18.70 11.13 -2.63
N ASP A 162 -19.48 10.07 -2.89
CA ASP A 162 -20.06 9.72 -4.19
C ASP A 162 -19.00 9.68 -5.32
N ILE A 163 -17.81 9.16 -5.00
CA ILE A 163 -16.71 9.04 -5.94
C ILE A 163 -16.57 7.59 -6.37
N THR A 164 -16.58 7.36 -7.69
CA THR A 164 -16.14 6.11 -8.30
C THR A 164 -14.96 6.42 -9.20
N PHE A 165 -13.79 5.93 -8.81
CA PHE A 165 -12.55 6.16 -9.53
C PHE A 165 -12.13 4.92 -10.31
N LYS A 166 -11.98 5.06 -11.63
CA LYS A 166 -11.39 4.02 -12.50
C LYS A 166 -9.92 4.32 -12.68
N PRO A 167 -9.03 3.52 -12.09
CA PRO A 167 -7.59 3.73 -12.18
C PRO A 167 -7.04 3.32 -13.56
N LYS A 168 -5.86 3.87 -13.87
CA LYS A 168 -5.00 3.43 -14.96
C LYS A 168 -3.68 2.92 -14.41
N TYR A 169 -2.93 2.21 -15.24
CA TYR A 169 -1.56 1.82 -14.89
C TYR A 169 -0.74 3.03 -14.46
N GLY A 170 0.01 2.87 -13.37
CA GLY A 170 0.91 3.87 -12.86
C GLY A 170 0.28 5.01 -12.07
N ASP A 171 -1.05 5.00 -11.91
CA ASP A 171 -1.73 5.96 -11.05
C ASP A 171 -1.41 5.69 -9.58
N ILE A 172 -1.16 6.76 -8.83
CA ILE A 172 -1.03 6.75 -7.38
C ILE A 172 -2.09 7.67 -6.80
N VAL A 173 -2.94 7.12 -5.93
CA VAL A 173 -3.98 7.88 -5.23
C VAL A 173 -3.54 8.10 -3.80
N LEU A 174 -3.61 9.35 -3.32
CA LEU A 174 -3.39 9.72 -1.92
C LEU A 174 -4.65 10.38 -1.37
N PHE A 175 -5.06 9.98 -0.16
CA PHE A 175 -6.24 10.52 0.52
C PHE A 175 -6.14 10.36 2.04
N PRO A 176 -6.86 11.19 2.83
CA PRO A 176 -6.93 11.02 4.28
C PRO A 176 -7.56 9.68 4.67
N SER A 177 -7.02 9.01 5.68
CA SER A 177 -7.44 7.65 6.07
C SER A 177 -8.72 7.58 6.90
N THR A 178 -9.34 8.74 7.23
CA THR A 178 -10.47 8.82 8.16
C THR A 178 -11.77 8.23 7.59
N PHE A 179 -12.78 8.05 8.46
CA PHE A 179 -14.05 7.41 8.13
C PHE A 179 -14.83 8.07 6.97
N ILE A 180 -14.64 9.38 6.72
CA ILE A 180 -15.24 10.07 5.57
C ILE A 180 -14.73 9.50 4.24
N TYR A 181 -13.48 9.01 4.26
CA TYR A 181 -12.82 8.37 3.13
C TYR A 181 -12.95 6.85 3.16
N SER A 182 -13.98 6.32 3.86
CA SER A 182 -14.31 4.91 3.73
C SER A 182 -14.50 4.55 2.26
N HIS A 183 -13.87 3.46 1.86
CA HIS A 183 -13.80 3.08 0.45
C HIS A 183 -13.85 1.56 0.26
N ALA A 184 -14.10 1.16 -0.96
CA ALA A 184 -14.14 -0.23 -1.39
C ALA A 184 -13.33 -0.44 -2.66
N SER A 185 -12.75 -1.61 -2.83
CA SER A 185 -12.38 -2.13 -4.14
C SER A 185 -13.57 -2.96 -4.65
N ARG A 186 -14.29 -2.43 -5.66
CA ARG A 186 -15.42 -3.16 -6.25
C ARG A 186 -14.95 -4.49 -6.84
N PRO A 187 -15.85 -5.47 -7.03
CA PRO A 187 -15.47 -6.75 -7.61
C PRO A 187 -14.81 -6.59 -8.97
N VAL A 188 -13.72 -7.32 -9.18
CA VAL A 188 -13.13 -7.49 -10.51
C VAL A 188 -14.08 -8.37 -11.32
N THR A 189 -14.52 -7.91 -12.48
CA THR A 189 -15.49 -8.63 -13.33
C THR A 189 -14.83 -9.42 -14.45
N ARG A 190 -13.58 -9.06 -14.80
CA ARG A 190 -12.77 -9.80 -15.78
C ARG A 190 -11.29 -9.50 -15.56
N GLY A 191 -10.44 -10.50 -15.71
CA GLY A 191 -8.99 -10.39 -15.61
C GLY A 191 -8.49 -10.39 -14.15
N THR A 192 -7.28 -9.90 -13.95
CA THR A 192 -6.63 -9.82 -12.63
C THR A 192 -6.13 -8.42 -12.36
N LYS A 193 -6.55 -7.84 -11.24
CA LYS A 193 -6.10 -6.52 -10.79
C LYS A 193 -4.92 -6.66 -9.83
N TYR A 194 -3.87 -5.88 -10.08
CA TYR A 194 -2.72 -5.71 -9.19
C TYR A 194 -2.69 -4.27 -8.66
N ALA A 195 -2.53 -4.16 -7.36
CA ALA A 195 -2.36 -2.86 -6.69
C ALA A 195 -1.31 -2.99 -5.58
N ALA A 196 -0.76 -1.86 -5.16
CA ALA A 196 0.06 -1.77 -3.97
C ALA A 196 -0.53 -0.73 -3.02
N VAL A 197 -0.69 -1.10 -1.76
CA VAL A 197 -1.34 -0.28 -0.74
C VAL A 197 -0.37 -0.07 0.41
N THR A 198 -0.24 1.16 0.87
CA THR A 198 0.46 1.47 2.13
C THR A 198 -0.16 2.68 2.78
N MET A 199 0.03 2.80 4.09
CA MET A 199 -0.46 3.91 4.88
C MET A 199 0.71 4.66 5.51
N PHE A 200 0.45 5.92 5.81
CA PHE A 200 1.41 6.83 6.43
C PHE A 200 0.87 7.41 7.73
N ASP A 201 1.77 7.72 8.65
CA ASP A 201 1.44 8.47 9.85
C ASP A 201 2.53 9.51 10.17
N TYR A 202 2.21 10.44 11.07
CA TYR A 202 3.13 11.49 11.52
C TYR A 202 4.40 10.93 12.16
N ASN A 203 4.30 9.79 12.83
CA ASN A 203 5.43 9.11 13.45
C ASN A 203 5.09 7.64 13.76
N ASP A 204 6.07 6.90 14.23
CA ASP A 204 5.94 5.49 14.57
C ASP A 204 5.45 5.22 16.03
N ARG A 205 5.10 6.26 16.78
CA ARG A 205 4.80 6.15 18.19
C ARG A 205 3.68 5.18 18.52
N PHE A 206 2.59 5.27 17.77
CA PHE A 206 1.44 4.37 17.96
C PHE A 206 1.68 2.99 17.33
N HIS A 207 2.47 2.91 16.27
CA HIS A 207 2.81 1.66 15.60
C HIS A 207 3.76 0.80 16.44
N LYS A 208 4.63 1.41 17.24
CA LYS A 208 5.46 0.69 18.23
C LYS A 208 4.65 0.12 19.39
N GLN A 209 3.57 0.77 19.78
CA GLN A 209 2.71 0.31 20.87
C GLN A 209 1.88 -0.92 20.47
N TRP A 210 1.68 -1.17 19.18
CA TRP A 210 1.08 -2.41 18.66
C TRP A 210 1.92 -3.66 18.95
N LYS A 211 3.15 -3.51 19.38
CA LYS A 211 3.97 -4.60 19.88
C LYS A 211 3.30 -5.43 21.00
N GLY A 212 2.27 -4.91 21.62
CA GLY A 212 1.49 -5.61 22.65
C GLY A 212 0.51 -6.67 22.11
N TYR A 213 0.23 -6.73 20.82
CA TYR A 213 -0.69 -7.71 20.24
C TYR A 213 0.02 -8.93 19.63
N GLY A 214 1.28 -8.81 19.28
CA GLY A 214 2.11 -9.92 18.84
C GLY A 214 3.10 -10.28 19.91
N LYS A 215 2.92 -11.40 20.59
CA LYS A 215 3.98 -12.00 21.37
C LYS A 215 4.64 -13.09 20.53
N ASN A 216 5.97 -13.09 20.53
CA ASN A 216 6.74 -14.23 20.04
C ASN A 216 6.37 -15.48 20.85
N MET A 217 6.66 -16.67 20.33
CA MET A 217 6.38 -17.93 21.02
C MET A 217 7.08 -18.06 22.38
N ASP A 218 8.13 -17.24 22.63
CA ASP A 218 8.85 -17.13 23.91
C ASP A 218 8.25 -16.13 24.90
N GLY A 219 7.12 -15.46 24.52
CA GLY A 219 6.43 -14.49 25.35
C GLY A 219 7.00 -13.07 25.28
N THR A 220 8.08 -12.85 24.52
CA THR A 220 8.62 -11.51 24.24
C THR A 220 7.71 -10.75 23.26
N ASP A 221 7.72 -9.42 23.32
CA ASP A 221 6.98 -8.60 22.36
C ASP A 221 7.57 -8.79 20.95
N ALA A 222 6.71 -9.11 19.99
CA ALA A 222 7.13 -9.18 18.60
C ALA A 222 7.59 -7.80 18.13
N GLU A 223 8.84 -7.73 17.65
CA GLU A 223 9.32 -6.52 16.99
C GLU A 223 8.73 -6.45 15.58
N TYR A 224 7.69 -5.66 15.42
CA TYR A 224 7.37 -5.16 14.09
C TYR A 224 8.45 -4.15 13.74
N GLY A 225 9.32 -4.54 12.83
CA GLY A 225 10.35 -3.65 12.33
C GLY A 225 9.71 -2.38 11.80
N PRO A 226 10.12 -1.22 12.32
CA PRO A 226 9.54 0.04 11.87
C PRO A 226 9.96 0.28 10.43
N GLY A 227 9.07 0.89 9.67
CA GLY A 227 9.51 1.75 8.61
C GLY A 227 10.21 2.97 9.25
N ILE A 228 11.37 2.77 9.89
CA ILE A 228 12.07 3.87 10.54
C ILE A 228 12.64 4.75 9.44
N VAL A 229 12.11 5.95 9.39
CA VAL A 229 12.68 7.04 8.64
C VAL A 229 14.00 7.42 9.33
N ASP A 230 15.09 7.32 8.60
CA ASP A 230 16.31 8.00 8.98
C ASP A 230 16.03 9.52 8.90
N PRO A 231 15.99 10.25 10.03
CA PRO A 231 15.70 11.68 10.00
C PRO A 231 16.78 12.49 9.26
N SER A 232 17.94 11.92 8.99
CA SER A 232 19.00 12.49 8.19
C SER A 232 18.88 12.18 6.70
N ALA A 233 18.01 11.24 6.31
CA ALA A 233 17.84 10.87 4.91
C ALA A 233 17.22 12.01 4.11
N ASN A 234 17.68 12.15 2.87
CA ASN A 234 17.02 13.01 1.90
C ASN A 234 15.54 12.59 1.79
N GLN A 235 14.62 13.55 1.80
CA GLN A 235 13.17 13.30 1.80
C GLN A 235 12.72 12.33 0.69
N VAL A 236 13.38 12.32 -0.47
CA VAL A 236 13.10 11.39 -1.57
C VAL A 236 13.49 9.95 -1.26
N GLU A 237 14.45 9.75 -0.37
CA GLU A 237 15.05 8.43 -0.10
C GLU A 237 14.64 7.86 1.26
N ARG A 238 13.85 8.58 2.05
CA ARG A 238 13.55 8.22 3.46
C ARG A 238 12.92 6.85 3.65
N PHE A 239 12.26 6.30 2.64
CA PHE A 239 11.64 4.96 2.69
C PHE A 239 12.33 3.93 1.80
N ILE A 240 13.41 4.32 1.12
CA ILE A 240 14.19 3.40 0.27
C ILE A 240 15.00 2.45 1.16
N TYR A 241 14.89 1.16 0.88
CA TYR A 241 15.73 0.16 1.53
C TYR A 241 17.15 0.22 0.94
N LYS A 242 18.12 0.49 1.80
CA LYS A 242 19.56 0.45 1.49
C LYS A 242 20.16 -0.72 2.27
N LYS A 243 20.77 -1.67 1.56
CA LYS A 243 21.49 -2.78 2.16
C LYS A 243 22.89 -2.34 2.57
#